data_f46b1abdacce9be03c97d5d233d46712
#
_entry.id   f46b1abdacce9be03c97d5d233d46712
#
_cell.length_a   1.000
_cell.length_b   1.000
_cell.length_c   1.000
_cell.angle_alpha   90.00
_cell.angle_beta   90.00
_cell.angle_gamma   90.00
#
_symmetry.space_group_name_H-M   'P 1'
#
loop_
_entity.id
_entity.type
_entity.pdbx_description
1 polymer ?
#
loop_
_entity_poly.entity_id
_entity_poly.type
_entity_poly.pdbx_seq_one_letter_code
_entity_poly.pdbx_strand_id
1 'polypeptide(L)'
;MNYLAHLYLARPDPEAMLGALLGDFVFGLAALDAYSPMERREILLHRRVDRYTDEHPLVAGSRRLFGEGRRRYAGIALDVYYDHCLARDWHRYSDIPLDAFTAPFYRYLLARLDALPERLR
;
A
#
# COMPACT_ATOMS: atom_id res chain seq x y z
N MET A 1 1.56 -6.08 1.83
CA MET A 1 2.40 -5.13 1.05
C MET A 1 2.45 -3.80 1.77
N ASN A 2 3.42 -2.96 1.49
CA ASN A 2 3.49 -1.63 2.10
C ASN A 2 3.12 -0.54 1.08
N TYR A 3 3.28 0.71 1.46
CA TYR A 3 2.68 1.86 0.76
C TYR A 3 3.08 1.98 -0.71
N LEU A 4 4.38 1.91 -1.03
CA LEU A 4 4.82 2.07 -2.41
C LEU A 4 4.25 0.98 -3.33
N ALA A 5 4.22 -0.26 -2.85
CA ALA A 5 3.67 -1.37 -3.63
C ALA A 5 2.19 -1.17 -3.92
N HIS A 6 1.41 -0.73 -2.92
CA HIS A 6 -0.01 -0.43 -3.12
C HIS A 6 -0.22 0.73 -4.10
N LEU A 7 0.57 1.77 -4.01
CA LEU A 7 0.49 2.89 -4.97
C LEU A 7 0.83 2.43 -6.40
N TYR A 8 1.82 1.57 -6.53
CA TYR A 8 2.23 1.03 -7.83
C TYR A 8 1.13 0.17 -8.47
N LEU A 9 0.43 -0.62 -7.68
CA LEU A 9 -0.63 -1.51 -8.17
C LEU A 9 -1.98 -0.81 -8.40
N ALA A 10 -2.14 0.41 -7.88
CA ALA A 10 -3.35 1.21 -8.09
C ALA A 10 -3.41 1.72 -9.52
N ARG A 11 -4.60 2.18 -9.94
CA ARG A 11 -4.72 2.94 -11.19
C ARG A 11 -3.80 4.16 -11.12
N PRO A 12 -3.19 4.59 -12.25
CA PRO A 12 -2.32 5.76 -12.28
C PRO A 12 -3.11 7.08 -12.20
N ASP A 13 -3.83 7.25 -11.12
CA ASP A 13 -4.71 8.39 -10.85
C ASP A 13 -4.58 8.72 -9.35
N PRO A 14 -4.38 9.99 -8.96
CA PRO A 14 -4.17 10.33 -7.56
C PRO A 14 -5.31 9.92 -6.63
N GLU A 15 -6.58 10.01 -7.09
CA GLU A 15 -7.72 9.56 -6.29
C GLU A 15 -7.68 8.05 -6.03
N ALA A 16 -7.36 7.26 -7.06
CA ALA A 16 -7.21 5.82 -6.92
C ALA A 16 -6.03 5.47 -6.01
N MET A 17 -4.92 6.18 -6.16
CA MET A 17 -3.73 5.98 -5.31
C MET A 17 -4.04 6.30 -3.85
N LEU A 18 -4.84 7.35 -3.58
CA LEU A 18 -5.31 7.63 -2.22
C LEU A 18 -6.14 6.47 -1.68
N GLY A 19 -7.05 5.92 -2.47
CA GLY A 19 -7.82 4.74 -2.07
C GLY A 19 -6.93 3.56 -1.70
N ALA A 20 -5.89 3.32 -2.50
CA ALA A 20 -4.93 2.26 -2.21
C ALA A 20 -4.19 2.50 -0.88
N LEU A 21 -3.84 3.74 -0.57
CA LEU A 21 -3.22 4.09 0.72
C LEU A 21 -4.20 3.94 1.87
N LEU A 22 -5.46 4.34 1.70
CA LEU A 22 -6.49 4.30 2.73
C LEU A 22 -6.80 2.89 3.22
N GLY A 23 -6.43 1.87 2.47
CA GLY A 23 -6.70 0.48 2.86
C GLY A 23 -6.17 0.10 4.24
N ASP A 24 -5.09 0.74 4.70
CA ASP A 24 -4.54 0.51 6.04
C ASP A 24 -5.23 1.35 7.14
N PHE A 25 -6.10 2.27 6.76
CA PHE A 25 -6.72 3.23 7.68
C PHE A 25 -8.24 3.12 7.73
N VAL A 26 -8.84 2.31 6.86
CA VAL A 26 -10.28 2.14 6.76
C VAL A 26 -10.62 0.66 6.98
N PHE A 27 -11.46 0.39 7.97
CA PHE A 27 -11.77 -0.98 8.39
C PHE A 27 -13.26 -1.28 8.25
N GLY A 28 -13.58 -2.52 7.87
CA GLY A 28 -14.94 -2.99 7.73
C GLY A 28 -15.59 -2.53 6.43
N LEU A 29 -16.83 -2.98 6.19
CA LEU A 29 -17.59 -2.65 4.98
C LEU A 29 -18.37 -1.35 5.13
N ALA A 30 -18.91 -1.08 6.33
CA ALA A 30 -19.72 0.11 6.56
C ALA A 30 -18.93 1.41 6.38
N ALA A 31 -17.64 1.40 6.74
CA ALA A 31 -16.78 2.58 6.60
C ALA A 31 -16.56 2.98 5.13
N LEU A 32 -16.76 2.06 4.19
CA LEU A 32 -16.58 2.33 2.76
C LEU A 32 -17.58 3.34 2.20
N ASP A 33 -18.72 3.50 2.85
CA ASP A 33 -19.78 4.41 2.38
C ASP A 33 -19.34 5.88 2.39
N ALA A 34 -18.33 6.23 3.18
CA ALA A 34 -17.80 7.58 3.26
C ALA A 34 -16.87 7.96 2.10
N TYR A 35 -16.56 7.01 1.22
CA TYR A 35 -15.56 7.18 0.17
C TYR A 35 -16.17 7.09 -1.22
N SER A 36 -15.48 7.69 -2.22
CA SER A 36 -15.94 7.64 -3.61
C SER A 36 -15.91 6.21 -4.15
N PRO A 37 -16.66 5.92 -5.25
CA PRO A 37 -16.59 4.60 -5.87
C PRO A 37 -15.18 4.17 -6.27
N MET A 38 -14.36 5.10 -6.75
CA MET A 38 -12.97 4.82 -7.11
C MET A 38 -12.13 4.49 -5.87
N GLU A 39 -12.26 5.27 -4.80
CA GLU A 39 -11.56 5.01 -3.54
C GLU A 39 -11.99 3.67 -2.94
N ARG A 40 -13.28 3.37 -2.91
CA ARG A 40 -13.80 2.09 -2.41
C ARG A 40 -13.21 0.91 -3.16
N ARG A 41 -13.15 0.99 -4.49
CA ARG A 41 -12.57 -0.09 -5.30
C ARG A 41 -11.11 -0.33 -4.95
N GLU A 42 -10.34 0.73 -4.77
CA GLU A 42 -8.92 0.62 -4.45
C GLU A 42 -8.68 0.15 -3.01
N ILE A 43 -9.53 0.54 -2.06
CA ILE A 43 -9.49 0.02 -0.70
C ILE A 43 -9.71 -1.50 -0.72
N LEU A 44 -10.70 -1.97 -1.46
CA LEU A 44 -10.98 -3.40 -1.59
C LEU A 44 -9.86 -4.15 -2.31
N LEU A 45 -9.26 -3.54 -3.34
CA LEU A 45 -8.10 -4.10 -4.01
C LEU A 45 -6.91 -4.22 -3.05
N HIS A 46 -6.65 -3.19 -2.24
CA HIS A 46 -5.63 -3.22 -1.20
C HIS A 46 -5.78 -4.45 -0.29
N ARG A 47 -6.99 -4.71 0.18
CA ARG A 47 -7.30 -5.87 1.03
C ARG A 47 -7.01 -7.19 0.32
N ARG A 48 -7.36 -7.28 -0.96
CA ARG A 48 -7.11 -8.48 -1.77
C ARG A 48 -5.63 -8.70 -2.04
N VAL A 49 -4.89 -7.63 -2.31
CA VAL A 49 -3.44 -7.69 -2.51
C VAL A 49 -2.75 -8.19 -1.23
N ASP A 50 -3.12 -7.65 -0.08
CA ASP A 50 -2.57 -8.08 1.20
C ASP A 50 -2.83 -9.56 1.46
N ARG A 51 -4.05 -10.02 1.22
CA ARG A 51 -4.39 -11.43 1.37
C ARG A 51 -3.57 -12.31 0.43
N TYR A 52 -3.47 -11.93 -0.83
CA TYR A 52 -2.71 -12.67 -1.83
C TYR A 52 -1.24 -12.80 -1.43
N THR A 53 -0.62 -11.71 -1.02
CA THR A 53 0.80 -11.72 -0.65
C THR A 53 1.04 -12.47 0.65
N ASP A 54 0.17 -12.31 1.65
CA ASP A 54 0.31 -13.00 2.93
C ASP A 54 0.18 -14.53 2.78
N GLU A 55 -0.63 -14.98 1.84
CA GLU A 55 -0.84 -16.41 1.56
C GLU A 55 0.18 -16.99 0.58
N HIS A 56 1.00 -16.15 -0.06
CA HIS A 56 1.95 -16.60 -1.06
C HIS A 56 3.06 -17.45 -0.43
N PRO A 57 3.40 -18.62 -1.02
CA PRO A 57 4.41 -19.52 -0.44
C PRO A 57 5.78 -18.88 -0.20
N LEU A 58 6.22 -17.99 -1.10
CA LEU A 58 7.51 -17.30 -0.93
C LEU A 58 7.49 -16.37 0.27
N VAL A 59 6.38 -15.69 0.52
CA VAL A 59 6.23 -14.81 1.69
C VAL A 59 6.19 -15.64 2.96
N ALA A 60 5.42 -16.72 2.97
CA ALA A 60 5.36 -17.64 4.11
C ALA A 60 6.73 -18.24 4.42
N GLY A 61 7.50 -18.60 3.40
CA GLY A 61 8.86 -19.10 3.55
C GLY A 61 9.80 -18.06 4.14
N SER A 62 9.68 -16.81 3.71
CA SER A 62 10.47 -15.70 4.24
C SER A 62 10.19 -15.45 5.71
N ARG A 63 8.93 -15.55 6.14
CA ARG A 63 8.56 -15.40 7.55
C ARG A 63 9.23 -16.44 8.45
N ARG A 64 9.40 -17.66 7.95
CA ARG A 64 10.05 -18.74 8.71
C ARG A 64 11.53 -18.50 8.97
N LEU A 65 12.16 -17.59 8.21
CA LEU A 65 13.57 -17.24 8.44
C LEU A 65 13.78 -16.40 9.70
N PHE A 66 12.71 -15.83 10.24
CA PHE A 66 12.78 -15.07 11.49
C PHE A 66 12.82 -16.02 12.69
N GLY A 67 13.59 -15.68 13.72
CA GLY A 67 13.64 -16.44 14.97
C GLY A 67 12.30 -16.42 15.69
N GLU A 68 12.04 -17.43 16.55
CA GLU A 68 10.73 -17.60 17.22
C GLU A 68 10.25 -16.33 17.90
N GLY A 69 11.10 -15.63 18.64
CA GLY A 69 10.73 -14.40 19.33
C GLY A 69 10.42 -13.21 18.42
N ARG A 70 10.75 -13.30 17.13
CA ARG A 70 10.59 -12.22 16.15
C ARG A 70 9.55 -12.52 15.08
N ARG A 71 9.00 -13.73 15.03
CA ARG A 71 8.08 -14.15 13.95
C ARG A 71 6.81 -13.33 13.90
N ARG A 72 6.30 -12.86 15.02
CA ARG A 72 5.09 -12.02 15.05
C ARG A 72 5.26 -10.67 14.35
N TYR A 73 6.51 -10.22 14.21
CA TYR A 73 6.82 -8.97 13.52
C TYR A 73 7.31 -9.18 12.08
N ALA A 74 7.44 -10.44 11.66
CA ALA A 74 8.02 -10.77 10.36
C ALA A 74 7.24 -10.16 9.19
N GLY A 75 5.91 -10.17 9.27
CA GLY A 75 5.08 -9.58 8.21
C GLY A 75 5.34 -8.08 8.02
N ILE A 76 5.42 -7.34 9.13
CA ILE A 76 5.69 -5.89 9.09
C ILE A 76 7.09 -5.64 8.52
N ALA A 77 8.09 -6.36 9.00
CA ALA A 77 9.47 -6.21 8.53
C ALA A 77 9.61 -6.53 7.04
N LEU A 78 8.96 -7.59 6.57
CA LEU A 78 8.98 -7.98 5.17
C LEU A 78 8.28 -6.96 4.28
N ASP A 79 7.16 -6.39 4.73
CA ASP A 79 6.47 -5.35 3.96
C ASP A 79 7.38 -4.14 3.73
N VAL A 80 8.07 -3.69 4.77
CA VAL A 80 9.02 -2.58 4.66
C VAL A 80 10.20 -2.95 3.74
N TYR A 81 10.71 -4.16 3.88
CA TYR A 81 11.82 -4.63 3.06
C TYR A 81 11.44 -4.73 1.57
N TYR A 82 10.25 -5.26 1.27
CA TYR A 82 9.79 -5.38 -0.11
C TYR A 82 9.58 -3.99 -0.75
N ASP A 83 9.06 -3.02 -0.02
CA ASP A 83 8.97 -1.64 -0.52
C ASP A 83 10.37 -1.04 -0.78
N HIS A 84 11.34 -1.34 0.07
CA HIS A 84 12.71 -0.93 -0.16
C HIS A 84 13.26 -1.53 -1.45
N CYS A 85 13.04 -2.82 -1.69
CA CYS A 85 13.47 -3.48 -2.92
C CYS A 85 12.79 -2.89 -4.15
N LEU A 86 11.51 -2.61 -4.07
CA LEU A 86 10.76 -1.98 -5.16
C LEU A 86 11.32 -0.59 -5.49
N ALA A 87 11.59 0.22 -4.47
CA ALA A 87 12.16 1.55 -4.66
C ALA A 87 13.57 1.48 -5.27
N ARG A 88 14.42 0.57 -4.75
CA ARG A 88 15.79 0.38 -5.24
C ARG A 88 15.81 -0.05 -6.71
N ASP A 89 14.93 -0.96 -7.09
CA ASP A 89 14.89 -1.55 -8.42
C ASP A 89 13.76 -0.97 -9.28
N TRP A 90 13.28 0.22 -8.94
CA TRP A 90 12.11 0.85 -9.56
C TRP A 90 12.17 0.87 -11.08
N HIS A 91 13.35 1.10 -11.66
CA HIS A 91 13.55 1.14 -13.11
C HIS A 91 13.18 -0.18 -13.81
N ARG A 92 13.12 -1.30 -13.09
CA ARG A 92 12.70 -2.60 -13.64
C ARG A 92 11.18 -2.72 -13.75
N TYR A 93 10.43 -1.85 -13.08
CA TYR A 93 8.98 -1.96 -12.96
C TYR A 93 8.25 -0.79 -13.61
N SER A 94 8.93 0.30 -13.91
CA SER A 94 8.31 1.49 -14.47
C SER A 94 9.29 2.26 -15.33
N ASP A 95 8.79 2.85 -16.42
CA ASP A 95 9.56 3.77 -17.28
C ASP A 95 9.55 5.20 -16.72
N ILE A 96 8.68 5.49 -15.75
CA ILE A 96 8.57 6.80 -15.11
C ILE A 96 9.49 6.79 -13.88
N PRO A 97 10.39 7.79 -13.71
CA PRO A 97 11.21 7.88 -12.50
C PRO A 97 10.37 7.88 -11.21
N LEU A 98 10.91 7.33 -10.13
CA LEU A 98 10.18 7.18 -8.87
C LEU A 98 9.64 8.51 -8.34
N ASP A 99 10.45 9.56 -8.36
CA ASP A 99 10.03 10.89 -7.91
C ASP A 99 8.90 11.46 -8.78
N ALA A 100 8.96 11.25 -10.09
CA ALA A 100 7.90 11.66 -11.01
C ALA A 100 6.61 10.85 -10.80
N PHE A 101 6.72 9.60 -10.35
CA PHE A 101 5.58 8.75 -10.01
C PHE A 101 4.89 9.23 -8.73
N THR A 102 5.66 9.58 -7.70
CA THR A 102 5.13 9.92 -6.38
C THR A 102 4.73 11.39 -6.22
N ALA A 103 5.39 12.32 -6.93
CA ALA A 103 5.16 13.75 -6.73
C ALA A 103 3.71 14.21 -6.96
N PRO A 104 3.01 13.81 -8.04
CA PRO A 104 1.61 14.18 -8.22
C PRO A 104 0.70 13.67 -7.10
N PHE A 105 0.98 12.48 -6.59
CA PHE A 105 0.23 11.91 -5.48
C PHE A 105 0.44 12.70 -4.21
N TYR A 106 1.67 13.07 -3.87
CA TYR A 106 1.94 13.88 -2.69
C TYR A 106 1.26 15.25 -2.76
N ARG A 107 1.24 15.88 -3.92
CA ARG A 107 0.52 17.15 -4.11
C ARG A 107 -0.98 16.98 -3.85
N TYR A 108 -1.56 15.90 -4.39
CA TYR A 108 -2.97 15.57 -4.18
C TYR A 108 -3.27 15.34 -2.70
N LEU A 109 -2.42 14.56 -2.02
CA LEU A 109 -2.56 14.24 -0.60
C LEU A 109 -2.50 15.48 0.27
N LEU A 110 -1.51 16.34 0.05
CA LEU A 110 -1.34 17.58 0.81
C LEU A 110 -2.53 18.53 0.66
N ALA A 111 -3.14 18.59 -0.51
CA ALA A 111 -4.31 19.41 -0.75
C ALA A 111 -5.57 18.90 -0.02
N ARG A 112 -5.55 17.68 0.52
CA ARG A 112 -6.70 17.03 1.17
C ARG A 112 -6.44 16.62 2.61
N LEU A 113 -5.44 17.21 3.26
CA LEU A 113 -5.07 16.83 4.63
C LEU A 113 -6.25 16.82 5.59
N ASP A 114 -7.13 17.84 5.50
CA ASP A 114 -8.27 17.97 6.40
C ASP A 114 -9.33 16.88 6.23
N ALA A 115 -9.37 16.26 5.05
CA ALA A 115 -10.33 15.21 4.74
C ALA A 115 -9.78 13.80 5.03
N LEU A 116 -8.50 13.69 5.42
CA LEU A 116 -7.86 12.40 5.67
C LEU A 116 -8.13 11.90 7.09
N PRO A 117 -8.13 10.58 7.29
CA PRO A 117 -8.15 10.01 8.64
C PRO A 117 -7.01 10.58 9.50
N GLU A 118 -7.29 10.83 10.77
CA GLU A 118 -6.33 11.47 11.68
C GLU A 118 -4.98 10.72 11.72
N ARG A 119 -5.01 9.41 11.69
CA ARG A 119 -3.80 8.58 11.73
C ARG A 119 -2.91 8.74 10.48
N LEU A 120 -3.46 9.27 9.40
CA LEU A 120 -2.74 9.44 8.14
C LEU A 120 -2.17 10.86 7.99
N ARG A 121 -2.70 11.81 8.73
CA ARG A 121 -2.26 13.21 8.64
C ARG A 121 -0.85 13.48 9.15
#